data_5d31d28967ee20aa18ddda52448543a7
#
_entry.id   5d31d28967ee20aa18ddda52448543a7
#
_cell.length_a   1.000
_cell.length_b   1.000
_cell.length_c   1.000
_cell.angle_alpha   90.00
_cell.angle_beta   90.00
_cell.angle_gamma   90.00
#
_symmetry.space_group_name_H-M   'P 1'
#
loop_
_entity.id
_entity.type
_entity.pdbx_description
1 polymer ?
#
loop_
_entity_poly.entity_id
_entity_poly.type
_entity_poly.pdbx_seq_one_letter_code
_entity_poly.pdbx_strand_id
1 'polypeptide(L)'
;MKFLRIEDEVIYSKKRYKLKREIDKLFLDEEYFQIEPQLFEEYDEFTTINNKIPEESMVKVVNGKVMVLRADITTSIIKSLVPRWEDGLKLKLFYNSSIYKNKNTVGIKEIRQIGCEYLGEASVEADREVVKLALKILEKYNNNFILEVGSSKYIHG
;
A
#
# COMPACT_ATOMS: atom_id res chain seq x y z
N MET A 1 -23.15 17.26 0.16
CA MET A 1 -21.68 17.28 0.33
C MET A 1 -21.29 18.58 1.03
N LYS A 2 -20.69 18.54 2.22
CA LYS A 2 -20.19 19.77 2.87
C LYS A 2 -18.78 20.00 2.32
N PHE A 3 -18.61 21.05 1.54
CA PHE A 3 -17.28 21.47 1.11
C PHE A 3 -16.59 22.24 2.25
N LEU A 4 -15.28 22.03 2.38
CA LEU A 4 -14.44 22.87 3.23
C LEU A 4 -14.36 24.28 2.63
N ARG A 5 -14.10 25.29 3.45
CA ARG A 5 -13.71 26.61 2.94
C ARG A 5 -12.37 26.47 2.21
N ILE A 6 -12.15 27.26 1.19
CA ILE A 6 -10.92 27.22 0.37
C ILE A 6 -9.66 27.36 1.23
N GLU A 7 -9.69 28.27 2.22
CA GLU A 7 -8.55 28.47 3.13
C GLU A 7 -8.23 27.21 3.95
N ASP A 8 -9.28 26.53 4.46
CA ASP A 8 -9.13 25.29 5.22
C ASP A 8 -8.56 24.18 4.32
N GLU A 9 -9.02 24.08 3.08
CA GLU A 9 -8.52 23.12 2.10
C GLU A 9 -7.04 23.34 1.78
N VAL A 10 -6.61 24.59 1.62
CA VAL A 10 -5.19 24.96 1.39
C VAL A 10 -4.35 24.59 2.61
N ILE A 11 -4.82 24.84 3.83
CA ILE A 11 -4.12 24.48 5.06
C ILE A 11 -3.97 22.95 5.16
N TYR A 12 -5.05 22.20 4.90
CA TYR A 12 -5.03 20.75 4.85
C TYR A 12 -4.05 20.20 3.82
N SER A 13 -4.06 20.76 2.61
CA SER A 13 -3.17 20.36 1.53
C SER A 13 -1.70 20.58 1.89
N LYS A 14 -1.36 21.71 2.50
CA LYS A 14 0.01 22.00 2.98
C LYS A 14 0.45 21.02 4.08
N LYS A 15 -0.42 20.75 5.07
CA LYS A 15 -0.13 19.78 6.14
C LYS A 15 0.10 18.39 5.57
N ARG A 16 -0.78 17.93 4.69
CA ARG A 16 -0.67 16.62 4.03
C ARG A 16 0.60 16.49 3.21
N TYR A 17 0.96 17.52 2.45
CA TYR A 17 2.20 17.55 1.67
C TYR A 17 3.44 17.45 2.56
N LYS A 18 3.48 18.23 3.65
CA LYS A 18 4.58 18.19 4.61
C LYS A 18 4.70 16.80 5.25
N LEU A 19 3.58 16.26 5.74
CA LEU A 19 3.50 14.92 6.32
C LEU A 19 4.03 13.85 5.35
N LYS A 20 3.57 13.87 4.09
CA LYS A 20 4.04 12.94 3.07
C LYS A 20 5.56 12.99 2.93
N ARG A 21 6.14 14.17 2.76
CA ARG A 21 7.59 14.33 2.61
C ARG A 21 8.37 13.82 3.82
N GLU A 22 7.85 14.04 5.02
CA GLU A 22 8.51 13.58 6.24
C GLU A 22 8.49 12.06 6.36
N ILE A 23 7.38 11.41 5.98
CA ILE A 23 7.27 9.94 5.95
C ILE A 23 8.17 9.37 4.85
N ASP A 24 8.11 9.91 3.63
CA ASP A 24 8.96 9.47 2.52
C ASP A 24 10.45 9.56 2.92
N LYS A 25 10.84 10.65 3.61
CA LYS A 25 12.21 10.78 4.13
C LYS A 25 12.57 9.71 5.15
N LEU A 26 11.67 9.34 6.06
CA LEU A 26 11.93 8.27 7.04
C LEU A 26 12.19 6.94 6.36
N PHE A 27 11.47 6.61 5.29
CA PHE A 27 11.72 5.40 4.50
C PHE A 27 13.08 5.45 3.81
N LEU A 28 13.42 6.58 3.18
CA LEU A 28 14.71 6.75 2.49
C LEU A 28 15.89 6.69 3.47
N ASP A 29 15.76 7.26 4.67
CA ASP A 29 16.79 7.22 5.72
C ASP A 29 17.03 5.77 6.23
N GLU A 30 16.06 4.86 6.07
CA GLU A 30 16.16 3.43 6.40
C GLU A 30 16.43 2.56 5.14
N GLU A 31 16.88 3.19 4.05
CA GLU A 31 17.26 2.55 2.78
C GLU A 31 16.11 1.85 2.03
N TYR A 32 14.86 2.28 2.26
CA TYR A 32 13.73 1.88 1.44
C TYR A 32 13.60 2.80 0.23
N PHE A 33 13.39 2.22 -0.95
CA PHE A 33 13.22 2.97 -2.20
C PHE A 33 11.76 3.03 -2.61
N GLN A 34 11.33 4.18 -3.11
CA GLN A 34 9.96 4.34 -3.55
C GLN A 34 9.68 3.53 -4.81
N ILE A 35 8.59 2.77 -4.79
CA ILE A 35 8.01 2.12 -5.96
C ILE A 35 6.64 2.71 -6.26
N GLU A 36 6.34 2.94 -7.54
CA GLU A 36 5.02 3.35 -8.00
C GLU A 36 4.34 2.17 -8.70
N PRO A 37 3.40 1.49 -8.04
CA PRO A 37 2.69 0.35 -8.63
C PRO A 37 1.73 0.82 -9.72
N GLN A 38 1.46 -0.05 -10.69
CA GLN A 38 0.54 0.23 -11.80
C GLN A 38 -0.87 0.55 -11.29
N LEU A 39 -1.55 1.48 -11.99
CA LEU A 39 -2.93 1.86 -11.66
C LEU A 39 -3.95 0.85 -12.16
N PHE A 40 -3.72 0.30 -13.36
CA PHE A 40 -4.60 -0.66 -14.01
C PHE A 40 -3.92 -2.02 -14.11
N GLU A 41 -4.67 -3.07 -13.84
CA GLU A 41 -4.23 -4.45 -13.93
C GLU A 41 -5.24 -5.28 -14.73
N GLU A 42 -4.79 -6.30 -15.46
CA GLU A 42 -5.71 -7.23 -16.08
C GLU A 42 -6.42 -8.05 -15.02
N TYR A 43 -7.74 -8.17 -15.14
CA TYR A 43 -8.60 -8.80 -14.13
C TYR A 43 -8.19 -10.25 -13.87
N ASP A 44 -8.01 -11.04 -14.93
CA ASP A 44 -7.69 -12.47 -14.81
C ASP A 44 -6.33 -12.70 -14.15
N GLU A 45 -5.34 -11.88 -14.49
CA GLU A 45 -4.01 -11.95 -13.86
C GLU A 45 -4.05 -11.54 -12.39
N PHE A 46 -4.78 -10.46 -12.06
CA PHE A 46 -4.92 -10.00 -10.69
C PHE A 46 -5.58 -11.05 -9.81
N THR A 47 -6.71 -11.62 -10.25
CA THR A 47 -7.49 -12.61 -9.48
C THR A 47 -6.77 -13.94 -9.32
N THR A 48 -5.88 -14.30 -10.26
CA THR A 48 -5.03 -15.48 -10.14
C THR A 48 -4.03 -15.36 -8.98
N ILE A 49 -3.47 -14.15 -8.76
CA ILE A 49 -2.50 -13.90 -7.69
C ILE A 49 -3.20 -13.60 -6.36
N ASN A 50 -4.29 -12.86 -6.39
CA ASN A 50 -5.04 -12.44 -5.19
C ASN A 50 -6.51 -12.80 -5.30
N ASN A 51 -6.86 -13.97 -4.77
CA ASN A 51 -8.24 -14.45 -4.70
C ASN A 51 -8.98 -14.08 -3.39
N LYS A 52 -8.33 -13.31 -2.50
CA LYS A 52 -8.89 -12.91 -1.20
C LYS A 52 -9.75 -11.64 -1.29
N ILE A 53 -9.57 -10.85 -2.34
CA ILE A 53 -10.36 -9.63 -2.53
C ILE A 53 -11.68 -10.00 -3.21
N PRO A 54 -12.84 -9.72 -2.58
CA PRO A 54 -14.13 -9.99 -3.19
C PRO A 54 -14.31 -9.26 -4.52
N GLU A 55 -14.82 -9.96 -5.51
CA GLU A 55 -14.99 -9.43 -6.87
C GLU A 55 -15.87 -8.17 -6.90
N GLU A 56 -16.92 -8.14 -6.10
CA GLU A 56 -17.84 -7.01 -5.97
C GLU A 56 -17.17 -5.75 -5.39
N SER A 57 -16.04 -5.92 -4.69
CA SER A 57 -15.27 -4.80 -4.15
C SER A 57 -14.27 -4.21 -5.15
N MET A 58 -14.04 -4.88 -6.27
CA MET A 58 -13.13 -4.41 -7.32
C MET A 58 -13.80 -3.37 -8.20
N VAL A 59 -13.02 -2.37 -8.63
CA VAL A 59 -13.47 -1.38 -9.62
C VAL A 59 -13.00 -1.85 -10.99
N LYS A 60 -13.94 -2.32 -11.80
CA LYS A 60 -13.66 -2.85 -13.14
C LYS A 60 -13.85 -1.80 -14.21
N VAL A 61 -12.99 -1.81 -15.21
CA VAL A 61 -13.07 -0.98 -16.42
C VAL A 61 -12.96 -1.90 -17.62
N VAL A 62 -13.87 -1.77 -18.57
CA VAL A 62 -13.90 -2.57 -19.79
C VAL A 62 -13.45 -1.73 -20.97
N ASN A 63 -12.36 -2.14 -21.60
CA ASN A 63 -11.86 -1.55 -22.84
C ASN A 63 -11.18 -2.66 -23.69
N GLY A 64 -12.00 -3.46 -24.36
CA GLY A 64 -11.54 -4.67 -25.04
C GLY A 64 -11.21 -5.83 -24.08
N LYS A 65 -10.44 -5.55 -23.04
CA LYS A 65 -10.19 -6.44 -21.90
C LYS A 65 -10.85 -5.91 -20.64
N VAL A 66 -11.06 -6.77 -19.65
CA VAL A 66 -11.49 -6.37 -18.32
C VAL A 66 -10.26 -5.99 -17.50
N MET A 67 -10.21 -4.74 -17.10
CA MET A 67 -9.15 -4.18 -16.25
C MET A 67 -9.70 -3.91 -14.85
N VAL A 68 -8.84 -3.96 -13.85
CA VAL A 68 -9.14 -3.60 -12.46
C VAL A 68 -8.31 -2.38 -12.08
N LEU A 69 -8.94 -1.39 -11.47
CA LEU A 69 -8.20 -0.35 -10.75
C LEU A 69 -7.54 -0.98 -9.54
N ARG A 70 -6.27 -0.69 -9.31
CA ARG A 70 -5.45 -1.22 -8.24
C ARG A 70 -6.26 -1.38 -6.93
N ALA A 71 -6.55 -2.63 -6.58
CA ALA A 71 -7.32 -2.99 -5.39
C ALA A 71 -6.43 -3.34 -4.19
N ASP A 72 -5.14 -3.69 -4.46
CA ASP A 72 -4.12 -4.01 -3.46
C ASP A 72 -2.73 -3.65 -3.98
N ILE A 73 -1.93 -2.99 -3.16
CA ILE A 73 -0.62 -2.48 -3.60
C ILE A 73 0.43 -3.59 -3.57
N THR A 74 0.46 -4.41 -2.53
CA THR A 74 1.41 -5.52 -2.41
C THR A 74 1.27 -6.48 -3.58
N THR A 75 0.05 -6.85 -3.96
CA THR A 75 -0.22 -7.69 -5.13
C THR A 75 0.35 -7.08 -6.42
N SER A 76 0.12 -5.78 -6.64
CA SER A 76 0.65 -5.06 -7.81
C SER A 76 2.18 -5.06 -7.85
N ILE A 77 2.84 -4.88 -6.71
CA ILE A 77 4.31 -4.92 -6.58
C ILE A 77 4.81 -6.32 -6.90
N ILE A 78 4.28 -7.35 -6.25
CA ILE A 78 4.68 -8.74 -6.43
C ILE A 78 4.53 -9.17 -7.90
N LYS A 79 3.37 -8.87 -8.51
CA LYS A 79 3.11 -9.16 -9.92
C LYS A 79 4.16 -8.54 -10.85
N SER A 80 4.59 -7.32 -10.58
CA SER A 80 5.56 -6.63 -11.42
C SER A 80 7.00 -7.13 -11.23
N LEU A 81 7.36 -7.60 -10.04
CA LEU A 81 8.74 -7.96 -9.69
C LEU A 81 9.05 -9.45 -9.86
N VAL A 82 8.14 -10.34 -9.44
CA VAL A 82 8.38 -11.79 -9.42
C VAL A 82 8.82 -12.36 -10.77
N PRO A 83 8.24 -11.95 -11.93
CA PRO A 83 8.69 -12.47 -13.23
C PRO A 83 10.15 -12.15 -13.58
N ARG A 84 10.76 -11.19 -12.87
CA ARG A 84 12.15 -10.73 -13.09
C ARG A 84 13.01 -10.93 -11.85
N TRP A 85 12.54 -11.75 -10.90
CA TRP A 85 13.23 -11.98 -9.66
C TRP A 85 14.49 -12.82 -9.86
N GLU A 86 15.59 -12.40 -9.27
CA GLU A 86 16.86 -13.12 -9.26
C GLU A 86 17.12 -13.69 -7.86
N ASP A 87 17.71 -14.88 -7.78
CA ASP A 87 18.04 -15.53 -6.53
C ASP A 87 19.03 -14.69 -5.70
N GLY A 88 18.74 -14.58 -4.42
CA GLY A 88 19.55 -13.80 -3.49
C GLY A 88 19.24 -12.30 -3.49
N LEU A 89 18.33 -11.81 -4.34
CA LEU A 89 17.92 -10.41 -4.35
C LEU A 89 17.17 -10.08 -3.05
N LYS A 90 17.51 -8.95 -2.45
CA LYS A 90 16.81 -8.38 -1.30
C LYS A 90 16.42 -6.94 -1.65
N LEU A 91 15.14 -6.62 -1.48
CA LEU A 91 14.61 -5.29 -1.81
C LEU A 91 13.83 -4.72 -0.64
N LYS A 92 14.17 -3.50 -0.28
CA LYS A 92 13.42 -2.66 0.65
C LYS A 92 12.68 -1.59 -0.16
N LEU A 93 11.37 -1.72 -0.23
CA LEU A 93 10.51 -0.85 -1.04
C LEU A 93 9.49 -0.16 -0.17
N PHE A 94 9.16 1.09 -0.47
CA PHE A 94 8.01 1.75 0.11
C PHE A 94 7.10 2.34 -0.97
N TYR A 95 5.85 2.54 -0.61
CA TYR A 95 4.85 3.16 -1.48
C TYR A 95 4.00 4.17 -0.74
N ASN A 96 3.51 5.14 -1.48
CA ASN A 96 2.54 6.14 -1.02
C ASN A 96 1.51 6.34 -2.13
N SER A 97 0.63 5.38 -2.28
CA SER A 97 -0.26 5.25 -3.43
C SER A 97 -1.70 4.96 -3.01
N SER A 98 -2.66 5.12 -3.90
CA SER A 98 -4.06 4.85 -3.62
C SER A 98 -4.49 3.47 -4.11
N ILE A 99 -5.39 2.84 -3.37
CA ILE A 99 -6.20 1.73 -3.83
C ILE A 99 -7.63 2.19 -4.07
N TYR A 100 -8.36 1.44 -4.87
CA TYR A 100 -9.73 1.75 -5.26
C TYR A 100 -10.64 0.58 -4.90
N LYS A 101 -11.71 0.89 -4.17
CA LYS A 101 -12.70 -0.11 -3.78
C LYS A 101 -14.11 0.32 -4.19
N ASN A 102 -14.85 -0.59 -4.77
CA ASN A 102 -16.27 -0.42 -4.96
C ASN A 102 -16.98 -0.69 -3.62
N LYS A 103 -17.79 0.27 -3.17
CA LYS A 103 -18.65 0.11 -2.01
C LYS A 103 -20.09 0.31 -2.46
N ASN A 104 -20.89 -0.75 -2.42
CA ASN A 104 -22.25 -0.79 -2.94
C ASN A 104 -23.15 0.37 -2.52
N THR A 105 -22.90 0.98 -1.36
CA THR A 105 -23.70 2.09 -0.82
C THR A 105 -23.16 3.47 -1.16
N VAL A 106 -21.87 3.60 -1.53
CA VAL A 106 -21.16 4.87 -1.66
C VAL A 106 -20.52 5.04 -3.05
N GLY A 107 -20.47 3.94 -3.83
CA GLY A 107 -19.76 3.88 -5.11
C GLY A 107 -18.24 3.70 -4.94
N ILE A 108 -17.48 4.20 -5.90
CA ILE A 108 -16.03 4.04 -5.90
C ILE A 108 -15.37 4.90 -4.81
N LYS A 109 -14.59 4.26 -3.95
CA LYS A 109 -13.81 4.93 -2.92
C LYS A 109 -12.32 4.80 -3.22
N GLU A 110 -11.64 5.95 -3.27
CA GLU A 110 -10.19 6.03 -3.23
C GLU A 110 -9.70 6.00 -1.77
N ILE A 111 -8.73 5.15 -1.48
CA ILE A 111 -8.12 5.01 -0.14
C ILE A 111 -6.61 5.14 -0.30
N ARG A 112 -6.05 6.21 0.26
CA ARG A 112 -4.59 6.39 0.28
C ARG A 112 -3.96 5.44 1.28
N GLN A 113 -2.91 4.74 0.84
CA GLN A 113 -2.10 3.85 1.66
C GLN A 113 -0.63 4.25 1.58
N ILE A 114 0.04 4.15 2.72
CA ILE A 114 1.49 4.26 2.84
C ILE A 114 1.93 2.95 3.48
N GLY A 115 2.93 2.32 2.92
CA GLY A 115 3.45 1.06 3.42
C GLY A 115 4.83 0.76 2.87
N CYS A 116 5.42 -0.32 3.36
CA CYS A 116 6.69 -0.84 2.87
C CYS A 116 6.66 -2.36 2.76
N GLU A 117 7.53 -2.87 1.90
CA GLU A 117 7.75 -4.28 1.66
C GLU A 117 9.24 -4.57 1.81
N TYR A 118 9.60 -5.57 2.59
CA TYR A 118 10.96 -6.12 2.62
C TYR A 118 10.92 -7.50 1.97
N LEU A 119 11.34 -7.57 0.72
CA LEU A 119 11.25 -8.76 -0.12
C LEU A 119 12.60 -9.48 -0.18
N GLY A 120 12.56 -10.83 -0.26
CA GLY A 120 13.75 -11.67 -0.39
C GLY A 120 14.49 -11.91 0.93
N GLU A 121 13.93 -11.51 2.06
CA GLU A 121 14.51 -11.75 3.40
C GLU A 121 13.46 -12.36 4.33
N ALA A 122 13.72 -13.52 4.88
CA ALA A 122 12.80 -14.25 5.75
C ALA A 122 13.27 -14.32 7.22
N SER A 123 14.22 -13.46 7.61
CA SER A 123 14.74 -13.43 8.97
C SER A 123 13.82 -12.68 9.94
N VAL A 124 13.94 -13.03 11.23
CA VAL A 124 13.26 -12.29 12.32
C VAL A 124 13.75 -10.84 12.40
N GLU A 125 14.99 -10.59 11.98
CA GLU A 125 15.60 -9.26 11.93
C GLU A 125 14.86 -8.37 10.92
N ALA A 126 14.47 -8.90 9.76
CA ALA A 126 13.67 -8.18 8.77
C ALA A 126 12.27 -7.84 9.32
N ASP A 127 11.60 -8.81 9.98
CA ASP A 127 10.32 -8.57 10.64
C ASP A 127 10.43 -7.46 11.69
N ARG A 128 11.49 -7.49 12.51
CA ARG A 128 11.75 -6.46 13.54
C ARG A 128 11.99 -5.09 12.92
N GLU A 129 12.72 -5.04 11.82
CA GLU A 129 13.00 -3.79 11.11
C GLU A 129 11.70 -3.12 10.63
N VAL A 130 10.83 -3.89 9.95
CA VAL A 130 9.55 -3.40 9.45
C VAL A 130 8.66 -2.90 10.61
N VAL A 131 8.57 -3.66 11.70
CA VAL A 131 7.80 -3.27 12.89
C VAL A 131 8.36 -2.00 13.54
N LYS A 132 9.69 -1.91 13.71
CA LYS A 132 10.33 -0.71 14.26
C LYS A 132 10.09 0.51 13.39
N LEU A 133 10.16 0.37 12.08
CA LEU A 133 9.89 1.46 11.15
C LEU A 133 8.45 1.94 11.25
N ALA A 134 7.48 1.02 11.31
CA ALA A 134 6.08 1.35 11.53
C ALA A 134 5.87 2.12 12.85
N LEU A 135 6.46 1.67 13.94
CA LEU A 135 6.42 2.35 15.24
C LEU A 135 7.04 3.75 15.15
N LYS A 136 8.24 3.87 14.58
CA LYS A 136 8.94 5.15 14.41
C LYS A 136 8.10 6.18 13.63
N ILE A 137 7.36 5.73 12.61
CA ILE A 137 6.47 6.60 11.84
C ILE A 137 5.26 6.99 12.69
N LEU A 138 4.61 6.04 13.36
CA LEU A 138 3.39 6.28 14.14
C LEU A 138 3.66 7.18 15.35
N GLU A 139 4.69 6.91 16.14
CA GLU A 139 5.09 7.69 17.31
C GLU A 139 5.38 9.15 16.99
N LYS A 140 5.90 9.42 15.79
CA LYS A 140 6.17 10.80 15.37
C LYS A 140 4.90 11.65 15.23
N TYR A 141 3.76 11.03 14.96
CA TYR A 141 2.53 11.75 14.64
C TYR A 141 1.42 11.60 15.66
N ASN A 142 1.38 10.47 16.34
CA ASN A 142 0.36 10.20 17.37
C ASN A 142 0.85 9.10 18.30
N ASN A 143 0.85 9.36 19.58
CA ASN A 143 1.20 8.36 20.60
C ASN A 143 0.01 7.48 21.04
N ASN A 144 -1.19 7.75 20.51
CA ASN A 144 -2.39 6.97 20.81
C ASN A 144 -2.78 6.14 19.57
N PHE A 145 -2.09 5.02 19.38
CA PHE A 145 -2.35 4.08 18.28
C PHE A 145 -2.28 2.64 18.80
N ILE A 146 -2.83 1.73 18.01
CA ILE A 146 -2.68 0.27 18.16
C ILE A 146 -1.97 -0.24 16.92
N LEU A 147 -0.86 -0.94 17.11
CA LEU A 147 -0.17 -1.66 16.05
C LEU A 147 -0.64 -3.11 16.07
N GLU A 148 -1.30 -3.54 15.01
CA GLU A 148 -1.69 -4.93 14.82
C GLU A 148 -0.60 -5.66 14.02
N VAL A 149 -0.12 -6.77 14.58
CA VAL A 149 0.89 -7.63 13.92
C VAL A 149 0.27 -8.98 13.64
N GLY A 150 0.16 -9.32 12.38
CA GLY A 150 -0.33 -10.63 11.91
C GLY A 150 0.85 -11.56 11.57
N SER A 151 0.67 -12.85 11.80
CA SER A 151 1.60 -13.88 11.35
C SER A 151 0.84 -15.03 10.69
N SER A 152 1.28 -15.45 9.50
CA SER A 152 0.70 -16.59 8.79
C SER A 152 0.84 -17.89 9.57
N LYS A 153 1.82 -18.00 10.48
CA LYS A 153 2.01 -19.16 11.35
C LYS A 153 0.87 -19.38 12.33
N TYR A 154 0.12 -18.33 12.68
CA TYR A 154 -1.07 -18.43 13.55
C TYR A 154 -2.32 -18.88 12.82
N ILE A 155 -2.34 -18.79 11.47
CA ILE A 155 -3.50 -19.11 10.65
C ILE A 155 -3.47 -20.59 10.21
N HIS A 156 -2.29 -21.21 10.18
CA HIS A 156 -2.05 -22.58 9.71
C HIS A 156 -1.59 -23.54 10.81
N GLY A 157 -1.78 -23.15 12.08
CA GLY A 157 -1.51 -23.99 13.27
C GLY A 157 -2.63 -24.99 13.54
#